data_058d76b58b0c7f66b26312a1add1207f
#
_entry.id   058d76b58b0c7f66b26312a1add1207f
#
_cell.length_a   1.000
_cell.length_b   1.000
_cell.length_c   1.000
_cell.angle_alpha   90.00
_cell.angle_beta   90.00
_cell.angle_gamma   90.00
#
_symmetry.space_group_name_H-M   'P 1'
#
loop_
_entity.id
_entity.type
_entity.pdbx_description
1 polymer ?
#
loop_
_entity_poly.entity_id
_entity_poly.type
_entity_poly.pdbx_seq_one_letter_code
_entity_poly.pdbx_strand_id
1 'polypeptide(L)'
;MKSLIVSMIAAAGLVMAGSVMAEDMPELAKKSGCTACHSVDKKIVGPAWKDVGHAYNSNGETTTGKKVADILKENNAKTAKEWLVKKVAAGGTGNWGTAKMIPNAPKVSEADIATLVDFVLSHK
;
A
#
# COMPACT_ATOMS: atom_id res chain seq x y z
N MET A 1 9.55 -68.22 8.02
CA MET A 1 10.01 -67.09 7.21
C MET A 1 8.93 -66.04 7.22
N LYS A 2 9.17 -64.95 7.88
CA LYS A 2 8.21 -63.87 7.99
C LYS A 2 8.62 -62.79 7.03
N SER A 3 7.83 -62.57 6.00
CA SER A 3 8.03 -61.47 5.05
C SER A 3 7.58 -60.17 5.72
N LEU A 4 8.52 -59.31 6.01
CA LEU A 4 8.24 -57.95 6.42
C LEU A 4 7.91 -57.12 5.18
N ILE A 5 6.65 -56.83 4.99
CA ILE A 5 6.20 -55.86 4.01
C ILE A 5 6.40 -54.48 4.64
N VAL A 6 7.43 -53.82 4.23
CA VAL A 6 7.62 -52.39 4.56
C VAL A 6 6.73 -51.60 3.63
N SER A 7 5.60 -51.17 4.16
CA SER A 7 4.76 -50.19 3.46
C SER A 7 5.44 -48.84 3.49
N MET A 8 6.05 -48.44 2.42
CA MET A 8 6.45 -47.07 2.19
C MET A 8 5.20 -46.24 1.98
N ILE A 9 4.80 -45.52 2.98
CA ILE A 9 3.84 -44.42 2.83
C ILE A 9 4.61 -43.27 2.20
N ALA A 10 4.45 -43.11 0.91
CA ALA A 10 4.87 -41.90 0.23
C ALA A 10 3.93 -40.78 0.68
N ALA A 11 4.37 -39.95 1.62
CA ALA A 11 3.72 -38.70 1.92
C ALA A 11 3.87 -37.77 0.70
N ALA A 12 2.88 -37.76 -0.16
CA ALA A 12 2.78 -36.75 -1.20
C ALA A 12 2.56 -35.40 -0.49
N GLY A 13 3.65 -34.67 -0.32
CA GLY A 13 3.58 -33.29 0.15
C GLY A 13 2.78 -32.49 -0.85
N LEU A 14 1.57 -32.09 -0.46
CA LEU A 14 0.76 -31.17 -1.23
C LEU A 14 1.44 -29.81 -1.13
N VAL A 15 2.27 -29.48 -2.10
CA VAL A 15 2.78 -28.13 -2.26
C VAL A 15 1.60 -27.32 -2.79
N MET A 16 0.88 -26.67 -1.90
CA MET A 16 -0.04 -25.62 -2.31
C MET A 16 0.81 -24.47 -2.86
N ALA A 17 0.91 -24.37 -4.16
CA ALA A 17 1.33 -23.17 -4.82
C ALA A 17 0.25 -22.12 -4.50
N GLY A 18 0.50 -21.31 -3.44
CA GLY A 18 -0.36 -20.18 -3.12
C GLY A 18 -0.37 -19.27 -4.32
N SER A 19 -1.51 -19.16 -4.99
CA SER A 19 -1.74 -18.07 -5.92
C SER A 19 -1.56 -16.79 -5.12
N VAL A 20 -0.56 -15.97 -5.49
CA VAL A 20 -0.45 -14.61 -4.96
C VAL A 20 -1.60 -13.83 -5.54
N MET A 21 -2.73 -13.82 -4.83
CA MET A 21 -3.84 -12.95 -5.17
C MET A 21 -3.41 -11.52 -4.88
N ALA A 22 -3.66 -10.62 -5.85
CA ALA A 22 -3.53 -9.19 -5.60
C ALA A 22 -4.34 -8.83 -4.34
N GLU A 23 -3.73 -8.08 -3.43
CA GLU A 23 -4.40 -7.65 -2.21
C GLU A 23 -5.55 -6.71 -2.56
N ASP A 24 -6.73 -7.00 -2.03
CA ASP A 24 -7.89 -6.16 -2.26
C ASP A 24 -7.82 -4.86 -1.45
N MET A 25 -8.32 -3.80 -2.05
CA MET A 25 -8.53 -2.54 -1.37
C MET A 25 -9.58 -2.70 -0.26
N PRO A 26 -9.36 -2.13 0.93
CA PRO A 26 -10.34 -2.18 2.00
C PRO A 26 -11.67 -1.53 1.59
N GLU A 27 -12.75 -1.98 2.17
CA GLU A 27 -14.09 -1.46 1.88
C GLU A 27 -14.18 0.07 2.06
N LEU A 28 -13.50 0.59 3.06
CA LEU A 28 -13.40 2.03 3.30
C LEU A 28 -12.79 2.78 2.10
N ALA A 29 -11.76 2.21 1.47
CA ALA A 29 -11.16 2.80 0.28
C ALA A 29 -12.12 2.82 -0.91
N LYS A 30 -12.89 1.74 -1.09
CA LYS A 30 -13.92 1.64 -2.13
C LYS A 30 -15.00 2.69 -1.93
N LYS A 31 -15.53 2.82 -0.72
CA LYS A 31 -16.53 3.84 -0.36
C LYS A 31 -16.03 5.27 -0.51
N SER A 32 -14.76 5.49 -0.23
CA SER A 32 -14.14 6.82 -0.30
C SER A 32 -13.69 7.20 -1.72
N GLY A 33 -13.85 6.32 -2.70
CA GLY A 33 -13.51 6.58 -4.10
C GLY A 33 -12.01 6.44 -4.43
N CYS A 34 -11.21 5.90 -3.53
CA CYS A 34 -9.75 5.74 -3.73
C CYS A 34 -9.42 4.79 -4.89
N THR A 35 -10.27 3.79 -5.12
CA THR A 35 -10.08 2.76 -6.16
C THR A 35 -10.19 3.29 -7.58
N ALA A 36 -10.71 4.48 -7.78
CA ALA A 36 -10.74 5.14 -9.10
C ALA A 36 -9.34 5.52 -9.58
N CYS A 37 -8.42 5.81 -8.65
CA CYS A 37 -7.07 6.30 -8.96
C CYS A 37 -5.95 5.42 -8.41
N HIS A 38 -6.24 4.57 -7.44
CA HIS A 38 -5.26 3.71 -6.78
C HIS A 38 -5.63 2.24 -6.82
N SER A 39 -4.60 1.41 -6.88
CA SER A 39 -4.63 -0.02 -6.59
C SER A 39 -3.55 -0.32 -5.55
N VAL A 40 -3.64 -1.46 -4.89
CA VAL A 40 -2.57 -1.89 -3.98
C VAL A 40 -1.31 -2.21 -4.77
N ASP A 41 -1.42 -2.94 -5.87
CA ASP A 41 -0.30 -3.54 -6.59
C ASP A 41 0.15 -2.78 -7.84
N LYS A 42 -0.68 -1.92 -8.39
CA LYS A 42 -0.43 -1.28 -9.70
C LYS A 42 -0.59 0.23 -9.64
N LYS A 43 0.25 0.92 -10.39
CA LYS A 43 -0.02 2.32 -10.74
C LYS A 43 -1.21 2.37 -11.70
N ILE A 44 -2.19 3.22 -11.39
CA ILE A 44 -3.30 3.55 -12.27
C ILE A 44 -3.17 5.03 -12.66
N VAL A 45 -3.92 5.90 -12.05
CA VAL A 45 -3.74 7.37 -12.11
C VAL A 45 -2.72 7.79 -11.05
N GLY A 46 -2.93 7.34 -9.82
CA GLY A 46 -2.00 7.52 -8.71
C GLY A 46 -1.06 6.33 -8.52
N PRO A 47 -0.08 6.46 -7.63
CA PRO A 47 0.86 5.38 -7.33
C PRO A 47 0.17 4.17 -6.71
N ALA A 48 0.75 2.99 -6.91
CA ALA A 48 0.38 1.79 -6.18
C ALA A 48 0.60 2.01 -4.67
N TRP A 49 -0.33 1.58 -3.84
CA TRP A 49 -0.19 1.76 -2.39
C TRP A 49 0.97 0.98 -1.79
N LYS A 50 1.36 -0.15 -2.38
CA LYS A 50 2.61 -0.85 -2.03
C LYS A 50 3.84 0.01 -2.23
N ASP A 51 3.91 0.73 -3.34
CA ASP A 51 5.04 1.61 -3.63
C ASP A 51 5.11 2.77 -2.64
N VAL A 52 3.96 3.33 -2.28
CA VAL A 52 3.87 4.39 -1.27
C VAL A 52 4.31 3.87 0.09
N GLY A 53 3.74 2.75 0.55
CA GLY A 53 4.11 2.13 1.82
C GLY A 53 5.60 1.80 1.89
N HIS A 54 6.14 1.18 0.85
CA HIS A 54 7.56 0.85 0.77
C HIS A 54 8.47 2.08 0.85
N ALA A 55 8.18 3.11 0.06
CA ALA A 55 8.98 4.34 0.04
C ALA A 55 9.00 5.04 1.40
N TYR A 56 7.84 5.19 2.04
CA TYR A 56 7.76 5.90 3.31
C TYR A 56 8.25 5.08 4.50
N ASN A 57 8.05 3.77 4.52
CA ASN A 57 8.56 2.90 5.59
C ASN A 57 10.09 2.75 5.55
N SER A 58 10.68 2.73 4.35
CA SER A 58 12.13 2.63 4.18
C SER A 58 12.86 3.98 4.24
N ASN A 59 12.12 5.09 4.34
CA ASN A 59 12.66 6.44 4.16
C ASN A 59 13.45 6.58 2.85
N GLY A 60 12.94 5.96 1.80
CA GLY A 60 13.56 5.86 0.49
C GLY A 60 13.12 6.97 -0.47
N GLU A 61 12.85 6.58 -1.70
CA GLU A 61 12.46 7.48 -2.77
C GLU A 61 11.12 7.06 -3.37
N THR A 62 10.38 8.04 -3.88
CA THR A 62 9.21 7.79 -4.72
C THR A 62 9.64 7.18 -6.05
N THR A 63 8.72 6.62 -6.81
CA THR A 63 9.01 6.07 -8.14
C THR A 63 9.49 7.11 -9.15
N THR A 64 9.35 8.39 -8.83
CA THR A 64 9.88 9.50 -9.62
C THR A 64 11.23 10.03 -9.09
N GLY A 65 11.81 9.37 -8.10
CA GLY A 65 13.12 9.69 -7.56
C GLY A 65 13.13 10.82 -6.51
N LYS A 66 11.98 11.22 -5.99
CA LYS A 66 11.93 12.22 -4.93
C LYS A 66 12.15 11.55 -3.56
N LYS A 67 13.09 12.07 -2.78
CA LYS A 67 13.42 11.52 -1.45
C LYS A 67 12.32 11.80 -0.44
N VAL A 68 11.88 10.77 0.28
CA VAL A 68 10.88 10.89 1.34
C VAL A 68 11.34 11.86 2.43
N ALA A 69 12.62 11.81 2.82
CA ALA A 69 13.16 12.74 3.81
C ALA A 69 12.98 14.21 3.41
N ASP A 70 13.18 14.53 2.12
CA ASP A 70 13.00 15.89 1.62
C ASP A 70 11.52 16.28 1.61
N ILE A 71 10.63 15.37 1.21
CA ILE A 71 9.18 15.59 1.24
C ILE A 71 8.71 15.95 2.66
N LEU A 72 9.14 15.17 3.65
CA LEU A 72 8.75 15.40 5.04
C LEU A 72 9.29 16.74 5.55
N LYS A 73 10.56 17.04 5.26
CA LYS A 73 11.21 18.29 5.65
C LYS A 73 10.53 19.53 5.03
N GLU A 74 10.29 19.52 3.73
CA GLU A 74 9.64 20.59 2.99
C GLU A 74 8.22 20.90 3.52
N ASN A 75 7.55 19.89 4.05
CA ASN A 75 6.18 20.00 4.56
C ASN A 75 6.08 20.08 6.10
N ASN A 76 7.20 20.23 6.79
CA ASN A 76 7.27 20.29 8.26
C ASN A 76 6.58 19.10 8.95
N ALA A 77 6.60 17.94 8.33
CA ALA A 77 6.01 16.72 8.84
C ALA A 77 7.05 15.90 9.62
N LYS A 78 6.68 15.45 10.80
CA LYS A 78 7.55 14.64 11.67
C LYS A 78 7.54 13.17 11.30
N THR A 79 6.40 12.67 10.80
CA THR A 79 6.20 11.27 10.44
C THR A 79 5.54 11.13 9.08
N ALA A 80 5.74 9.96 8.46
CA ALA A 80 5.06 9.61 7.21
C ALA A 80 3.53 9.66 7.36
N LYS A 81 3.01 9.16 8.48
CA LYS A 81 1.57 9.18 8.75
C LYS A 81 1.03 10.61 8.80
N GLU A 82 1.68 11.51 9.53
CA GLU A 82 1.28 12.93 9.61
C GLU A 82 1.22 13.57 8.23
N TRP A 83 2.25 13.37 7.41
CA TRP A 83 2.30 13.89 6.06
C TRP A 83 1.22 13.31 5.15
N LEU A 84 1.09 11.98 5.13
CA LEU A 84 0.14 11.31 4.24
C LEU A 84 -1.31 11.65 4.58
N VAL A 85 -1.65 11.81 5.85
CA VAL A 85 -2.98 12.28 6.27
C VAL A 85 -3.25 13.67 5.70
N LYS A 86 -2.32 14.61 5.83
CA LYS A 86 -2.43 15.95 5.23
C LYS A 86 -2.53 15.87 3.71
N LYS A 87 -1.72 15.06 3.08
CA LYS A 87 -1.69 14.90 1.62
C LYS A 87 -3.01 14.37 1.08
N VAL A 88 -3.57 13.35 1.68
CA VAL A 88 -4.87 12.79 1.28
C VAL A 88 -6.00 13.80 1.46
N ALA A 89 -5.98 14.54 2.57
CA ALA A 89 -6.98 15.57 2.84
C ALA A 89 -6.92 16.73 1.83
N ALA A 90 -5.73 17.24 1.56
CA ALA A 90 -5.51 18.42 0.73
C ALA A 90 -5.33 18.14 -0.77
N GLY A 91 -4.94 16.91 -1.12
CA GLY A 91 -4.60 16.56 -2.50
C GLY A 91 -3.28 17.17 -2.96
N GLY A 92 -3.09 17.25 -4.26
CA GLY A 92 -1.92 17.87 -4.89
C GLY A 92 -1.20 16.96 -5.88
N THR A 93 -0.03 17.40 -6.34
CA THR A 93 0.76 16.72 -7.38
C THR A 93 2.26 16.85 -7.10
N GLY A 94 3.07 16.12 -7.84
CA GLY A 94 4.52 16.32 -7.97
C GLY A 94 5.38 15.30 -7.23
N ASN A 95 4.91 14.64 -6.18
CA ASN A 95 5.73 13.66 -5.47
C ASN A 95 5.80 12.31 -6.20
N TRP A 96 4.76 11.97 -6.92
CA TRP A 96 4.59 10.69 -7.62
C TRP A 96 4.36 10.85 -9.12
N GLY A 97 4.63 12.02 -9.67
CA GLY A 97 4.42 12.35 -11.05
C GLY A 97 3.51 13.57 -11.22
N THR A 98 2.97 13.74 -12.41
CA THR A 98 2.18 14.91 -12.80
C THR A 98 0.68 14.78 -12.56
N ALA A 99 0.19 13.56 -12.32
CA ALA A 99 -1.22 13.34 -12.03
C ALA A 99 -1.62 14.03 -10.71
N LYS A 100 -2.74 14.73 -10.74
CA LYS A 100 -3.24 15.47 -9.59
C LYS A 100 -4.14 14.59 -8.74
N MET A 101 -3.83 14.49 -7.46
CA MET A 101 -4.73 13.91 -6.48
C MET A 101 -5.74 14.96 -6.04
N ILE A 102 -7.05 14.66 -6.10
CA ILE A 102 -8.09 15.56 -5.64
C ILE A 102 -8.11 15.63 -4.10
N PRO A 103 -8.51 16.76 -3.50
CA PRO A 103 -8.73 16.83 -2.06
C PRO A 103 -9.84 15.87 -1.62
N ASN A 104 -9.62 15.16 -0.53
CA ASN A 104 -10.61 14.23 0.02
C ASN A 104 -11.37 14.78 1.23
N ALA A 105 -10.80 15.73 1.96
CA ALA A 105 -11.52 16.43 3.01
C ALA A 105 -12.41 17.53 2.41
N PRO A 106 -13.58 17.83 3.00
CA PRO A 106 -14.18 17.16 4.16
C PRO A 106 -15.04 15.92 3.81
N LYS A 107 -15.12 15.54 2.54
CA LYS A 107 -15.94 14.40 2.07
C LYS A 107 -15.58 13.10 2.79
N VAL A 108 -14.29 12.86 3.02
CA VAL A 108 -13.79 11.75 3.84
C VAL A 108 -13.33 12.36 5.17
N SER A 109 -13.77 11.79 6.28
CA SER A 109 -13.39 12.27 7.61
C SER A 109 -11.90 12.09 7.87
N GLU A 110 -11.33 12.89 8.75
CA GLU A 110 -9.92 12.79 9.15
C GLU A 110 -9.61 11.41 9.76
N ALA A 111 -10.53 10.86 10.57
CA ALA A 111 -10.40 9.53 11.14
C ALA A 111 -10.35 8.43 10.07
N ASP A 112 -11.18 8.54 9.05
CA ASP A 112 -11.19 7.59 7.93
C ASP A 112 -9.93 7.73 7.07
N ILE A 113 -9.47 8.94 6.82
CA ILE A 113 -8.20 9.21 6.13
C ILE A 113 -7.04 8.57 6.90
N ALA A 114 -7.00 8.74 8.22
CA ALA A 114 -5.97 8.13 9.06
C ALA A 114 -5.98 6.61 8.98
N THR A 115 -7.15 6.00 8.98
CA THR A 115 -7.31 4.55 8.80
C THR A 115 -6.81 4.08 7.44
N LEU A 116 -7.12 4.80 6.38
CA LEU A 116 -6.62 4.50 5.03
C LEU A 116 -5.10 4.64 4.93
N VAL A 117 -4.54 5.67 5.54
CA VAL A 117 -3.08 5.87 5.59
C VAL A 117 -2.40 4.74 6.37
N ASP A 118 -2.97 4.27 7.47
CA ASP A 118 -2.45 3.11 8.20
C ASP A 118 -2.43 1.87 7.31
N PHE A 119 -3.45 1.65 6.51
CA PHE A 119 -3.47 0.56 5.54
C PHE A 119 -2.36 0.70 4.49
N VAL A 120 -2.18 1.88 3.93
CA VAL A 120 -1.08 2.16 2.98
C VAL A 120 0.28 1.86 3.62
N LEU A 121 0.52 2.34 4.84
CA LEU A 121 1.77 2.15 5.57
C LEU A 121 1.96 0.72 6.10
N SER A 122 0.94 -0.12 6.06
CA SER A 122 1.08 -1.55 6.38
C SER A 122 1.88 -2.32 5.32
N HIS A 123 2.03 -1.76 4.14
CA HIS A 123 2.82 -2.32 3.04
C HIS A 123 4.29 -1.90 3.20
N LYS A 124 5.12 -2.84 3.61
CA LYS A 124 6.56 -2.62 3.86
C LYS A 124 7.42 -3.03 2.69
#